data_be851470b9a8bc133948ec7588cdfe26
#
_entry.id   be851470b9a8bc133948ec7588cdfe26
#
_cell.length_a   1.000
_cell.length_b   1.000
_cell.length_c   1.000
_cell.angle_alpha   90.00
_cell.angle_beta   90.00
_cell.angle_gamma   90.00
#
_symmetry.space_group_name_H-M   'P 1'
#
loop_
_entity.id
_entity.type
_entity.pdbx_description
1 polymer ?
#
loop_
_entity_poly.entity_id
_entity_poly.type
_entity_poly.pdbx_seq_one_letter_code
_entity_poly.pdbx_strand_id
1 'polypeptide(L)'
;MLKSVNLKRAFRLTLMTYKLDFKKSALKEWKKLGSTLQQQFKKKLIERLEDPHVPASKLSGADNMYKIKLRQSGYRLVYKVEDDVVIVTVLAVGKRERSDVYRKAMKRSDV
;
A
#
# COMPACT_ATOMS: atom_id res chain seq x y z
N MET A 1 -5.64 -19.57 -24.53
CA MET A 1 -6.12 -20.42 -23.67
C MET A 1 -6.20 -20.01 -22.25
N LEU A 2 -7.22 -20.47 -21.64
CA LEU A 2 -7.43 -20.18 -20.24
C LEU A 2 -6.24 -20.60 -19.40
N LYS A 3 -5.69 -21.75 -19.69
CA LYS A 3 -4.52 -22.24 -18.95
C LYS A 3 -3.32 -21.33 -19.06
N SER A 4 -3.11 -20.77 -20.22
CA SER A 4 -2.00 -19.87 -20.44
C SER A 4 -2.14 -18.63 -19.59
N VAL A 5 -3.36 -18.08 -19.51
CA VAL A 5 -3.63 -16.92 -18.68
C VAL A 5 -3.46 -17.26 -17.19
N ASN A 6 -3.97 -18.41 -16.80
CA ASN A 6 -3.85 -18.85 -15.41
C ASN A 6 -2.41 -19.08 -15.00
N LEU A 7 -1.63 -19.66 -15.91
CA LEU A 7 -0.21 -19.88 -15.65
C LEU A 7 0.53 -18.57 -15.45
N LYS A 8 0.24 -17.60 -16.28
CA LYS A 8 0.86 -16.30 -16.18
C LYS A 8 0.55 -15.65 -14.84
N ARG A 9 -0.70 -15.75 -14.43
CA ARG A 9 -1.12 -15.19 -13.17
C ARG A 9 -0.48 -15.91 -11.98
N ALA A 10 -0.45 -17.23 -12.02
CA ALA A 10 0.17 -18.01 -10.97
C ALA A 10 1.66 -17.73 -10.88
N PHE A 11 2.31 -17.61 -12.02
CA PHE A 11 3.72 -17.28 -12.08
C PHE A 11 3.98 -15.92 -11.45
N ARG A 12 3.15 -14.95 -11.80
CA ARG A 12 3.27 -13.61 -11.23
C ARG A 12 3.08 -13.63 -9.71
N LEU A 13 2.06 -14.32 -9.23
CA LEU A 13 1.83 -14.43 -7.79
C LEU A 13 3.01 -15.05 -7.07
N THR A 14 3.62 -16.02 -7.68
CA THR A 14 4.73 -16.74 -7.06
C THR A 14 6.04 -15.95 -7.10
N LEU A 15 6.31 -15.30 -8.23
CA LEU A 15 7.60 -14.65 -8.46
C LEU A 15 7.55 -13.13 -8.41
N MET A 16 6.40 -12.54 -8.71
CA MET A 16 6.26 -11.09 -8.86
C MET A 16 5.44 -10.42 -7.76
N THR A 17 4.89 -11.21 -6.84
CA THR A 17 4.15 -10.61 -5.74
C THR A 17 5.13 -9.90 -4.82
N TYR A 18 4.84 -8.64 -4.55
CA TYR A 18 5.69 -7.83 -3.68
C TYR A 18 5.55 -8.27 -2.24
N LYS A 19 6.61 -8.11 -1.48
CA LYS A 19 6.58 -8.36 -0.04
C LYS A 19 6.04 -7.12 0.66
N LEU A 20 5.30 -7.33 1.74
CA LEU A 20 4.75 -6.24 2.52
C LEU A 20 5.64 -5.95 3.71
N ASP A 21 5.96 -4.69 3.89
CA ASP A 21 6.72 -4.22 5.03
C ASP A 21 6.08 -2.95 5.58
N PHE A 22 6.41 -2.59 6.81
CA PHE A 22 5.89 -1.40 7.46
C PHE A 22 7.04 -0.61 8.08
N LYS A 23 7.02 0.70 7.94
CA LYS A 23 7.85 1.56 8.78
C LYS A 23 7.37 1.40 10.23
N LYS A 24 8.29 1.52 11.18
CA LYS A 24 7.94 1.35 12.59
C LYS A 24 6.79 2.25 13.03
N SER A 25 6.83 3.51 12.62
CA SER A 25 5.76 4.45 12.96
C SER A 25 4.44 4.09 12.31
N ALA A 26 4.49 3.59 11.08
CA ALA A 26 3.30 3.13 10.38
C ALA A 26 2.71 1.89 11.05
N LEU A 27 3.55 1.00 11.52
CA LEU A 27 3.09 -0.19 12.22
C LEU A 27 2.37 0.17 13.52
N LYS A 28 2.86 1.17 14.24
CA LYS A 28 2.18 1.66 15.43
C LYS A 28 0.81 2.22 15.09
N GLU A 29 0.72 2.97 14.00
CA GLU A 29 -0.55 3.50 13.54
C GLU A 29 -1.51 2.39 13.13
N TRP A 30 -0.98 1.39 12.46
CA TRP A 30 -1.75 0.22 12.05
C TRP A 30 -2.34 -0.51 13.26
N LYS A 31 -1.54 -0.70 14.28
CA LYS A 31 -1.97 -1.43 15.48
C LYS A 31 -3.07 -0.70 16.24
N LYS A 32 -3.17 0.61 16.07
CA LYS A 32 -4.23 1.40 16.69
C LYS A 32 -5.56 1.32 15.97
N LEU A 33 -5.58 0.79 14.75
CA LEU A 33 -6.81 0.65 13.99
C LEU A 33 -7.66 -0.46 14.60
N GLY A 34 -8.99 -0.29 14.55
CA GLY A 34 -9.88 -1.37 14.89
C GLY A 34 -9.80 -2.48 13.86
N SER A 35 -10.25 -3.67 14.24
CA SER A 35 -10.14 -4.84 13.38
C SER A 35 -10.84 -4.66 12.04
N THR A 36 -11.95 -3.96 12.01
CA THR A 36 -12.69 -3.72 10.78
C THR A 36 -11.86 -2.95 9.77
N LEU A 37 -11.22 -1.86 10.22
CA LEU A 37 -10.38 -1.05 9.34
C LEU A 37 -9.15 -1.82 8.89
N GLN A 38 -8.54 -2.58 9.79
CA GLN A 38 -7.40 -3.41 9.44
C GLN A 38 -7.75 -4.40 8.34
N GLN A 39 -8.88 -5.05 8.46
CA GLN A 39 -9.32 -6.03 7.47
C GLN A 39 -9.60 -5.36 6.12
N GLN A 40 -10.22 -4.20 6.14
CA GLN A 40 -10.49 -3.48 4.90
C GLN A 40 -9.20 -3.07 4.18
N PHE A 41 -8.24 -2.55 4.92
CA PHE A 41 -6.94 -2.22 4.34
C PHE A 41 -6.19 -3.46 3.88
N LYS A 42 -6.24 -4.52 4.67
CA LYS A 42 -5.55 -5.76 4.34
C LYS A 42 -6.02 -6.33 3.01
N LYS A 43 -7.33 -6.32 2.80
CA LYS A 43 -7.91 -6.80 1.56
C LYS A 43 -7.36 -6.03 0.36
N LYS A 44 -7.31 -4.69 0.48
CA LYS A 44 -6.79 -3.85 -0.58
C LYS A 44 -5.29 -3.99 -0.74
N LEU A 45 -4.56 -4.18 0.34
CA LEU A 45 -3.12 -4.38 0.28
C LEU A 45 -2.76 -5.65 -0.47
N ILE A 46 -3.53 -6.72 -0.26
CA ILE A 46 -3.29 -7.98 -0.97
C ILE A 46 -3.35 -7.75 -2.47
N GLU A 47 -4.34 -6.99 -2.93
CA GLU A 47 -4.46 -6.65 -4.34
C GLU A 47 -3.28 -5.81 -4.83
N ARG A 48 -2.87 -4.84 -4.01
CA ARG A 48 -1.76 -3.96 -4.36
C ARG A 48 -0.41 -4.67 -4.39
N LEU A 49 -0.26 -5.75 -3.64
CA LEU A 49 0.98 -6.52 -3.69
C LEU A 49 1.15 -7.24 -5.02
N GLU A 50 0.06 -7.54 -5.70
CA GLU A 50 0.14 -8.13 -7.03
C GLU A 50 0.48 -7.09 -8.09
N ASP A 51 -0.03 -5.86 -7.92
CA ASP A 51 0.18 -4.80 -8.89
C ASP A 51 0.14 -3.45 -8.16
N PRO A 52 1.26 -3.05 -7.55
CA PRO A 52 1.25 -1.87 -6.69
C PRO A 52 1.26 -0.53 -7.43
N HIS A 53 1.61 -0.52 -8.70
CA HIS A 53 1.66 0.72 -9.47
C HIS A 53 0.28 1.04 -10.03
N VAL A 54 -0.54 1.68 -9.22
CA VAL A 54 -1.91 2.05 -9.60
C VAL A 54 -1.95 3.54 -9.92
N PRO A 55 -1.97 3.91 -11.21
CA PRO A 55 -1.84 5.33 -11.59
C PRO A 55 -2.85 6.25 -10.93
N ALA A 56 -4.09 5.82 -10.80
CA ALA A 56 -5.14 6.64 -10.19
C ALA A 56 -4.90 6.90 -8.70
N SER A 57 -4.04 6.11 -8.07
CA SER A 57 -3.75 6.22 -6.65
C SER A 57 -2.40 6.84 -6.37
N LYS A 58 -1.69 7.26 -7.39
CA LYS A 58 -0.36 7.83 -7.23
C LYS A 58 -0.42 9.11 -6.43
N LEU A 59 0.53 9.25 -5.51
CA LEU A 59 0.60 10.44 -4.68
C LEU A 59 1.28 11.55 -5.47
N SER A 60 0.69 12.73 -5.44
CA SER A 60 1.25 13.89 -6.13
C SER A 60 2.61 14.26 -5.53
N GLY A 61 3.58 14.49 -6.38
CA GLY A 61 4.91 14.90 -5.94
C GLY A 61 5.83 13.75 -5.54
N ALA A 62 5.42 12.51 -5.80
CA ALA A 62 6.24 11.34 -5.49
C ALA A 62 6.11 10.33 -6.61
N ASP A 63 7.24 9.76 -7.02
CA ASP A 63 7.25 8.86 -8.16
C ASP A 63 6.77 7.45 -7.85
N ASN A 64 6.97 7.00 -6.63
CA ASN A 64 6.71 5.60 -6.28
C ASN A 64 5.84 5.44 -5.04
N MET A 65 5.04 6.45 -4.74
CA MET A 65 4.15 6.41 -3.58
C MET A 65 2.70 6.42 -4.03
N TYR A 66 1.90 5.61 -3.34
CA TYR A 66 0.50 5.41 -3.68
C TYR A 66 -0.35 5.39 -2.43
N LYS A 67 -1.63 5.71 -2.59
CA LYS A 67 -2.56 5.75 -1.46
C LYS A 67 -3.68 4.75 -1.62
N ILE A 68 -4.18 4.28 -0.50
CA ILE A 68 -5.40 3.49 -0.42
C ILE A 68 -6.38 4.28 0.42
N LYS A 69 -7.57 4.51 -0.11
CA LYS A 69 -8.60 5.28 0.57
C LYS A 69 -9.72 4.37 1.03
N LEU A 70 -10.11 4.53 2.30
CA LEU A 70 -11.35 3.95 2.79
C LEU A 70 -12.33 5.11 2.92
N ARG A 71 -13.15 5.29 1.90
CA ARG A 71 -13.95 6.51 1.76
C ARG A 71 -14.91 6.75 2.90
N GLN A 72 -15.60 5.72 3.36
CA GLN A 72 -16.60 5.88 4.41
C GLN A 72 -16.01 6.32 5.72
N SER A 73 -14.88 5.73 6.11
CA SER A 73 -14.26 6.05 7.38
C SER A 73 -13.35 7.27 7.32
N GLY A 74 -12.94 7.66 6.12
CA GLY A 74 -11.99 8.74 5.95
C GLY A 74 -10.56 8.35 6.21
N TYR A 75 -10.29 7.06 6.41
CA TYR A 75 -8.92 6.60 6.65
C TYR A 75 -8.16 6.44 5.35
N ARG A 76 -6.86 6.65 5.44
CA ARG A 76 -5.93 6.58 4.32
C ARG A 76 -4.70 5.78 4.73
N LEU A 77 -4.15 5.07 3.76
CA LEU A 77 -2.87 4.37 3.92
C LEU A 77 -1.99 4.77 2.75
N VAL A 78 -0.73 5.06 3.02
CA VAL A 78 0.23 5.40 1.97
C VAL A 78 1.36 4.38 1.99
N TYR A 79 1.69 3.86 0.82
CA TYR A 79 2.79 2.93 0.69
C TYR A 79 3.76 3.39 -0.40
N LYS A 80 4.99 2.89 -0.30
CA LYS A 80 6.05 3.12 -1.27
C LYS A 80 6.37 1.80 -1.95
N VAL A 81 6.66 1.86 -3.24
CA VAL A 81 7.03 0.68 -4.02
C VAL A 81 8.52 0.72 -4.32
N GLU A 82 9.21 -0.35 -3.99
CA GLU A 82 10.61 -0.50 -4.33
C GLU A 82 10.74 -1.68 -5.27
N ASP A 83 10.81 -1.40 -6.56
CA ASP A 83 10.80 -2.44 -7.59
C ASP A 83 12.04 -3.30 -7.60
N ASP A 84 13.19 -2.72 -7.31
CA ASP A 84 14.46 -3.44 -7.34
C ASP A 84 14.53 -4.55 -6.28
N VAL A 85 13.84 -4.38 -5.16
CA VAL A 85 13.80 -5.40 -4.11
C VAL A 85 12.42 -6.03 -3.97
N VAL A 86 11.47 -5.61 -4.79
CA VAL A 86 10.10 -6.14 -4.85
C VAL A 86 9.42 -6.03 -3.49
N ILE A 87 9.45 -4.83 -2.92
CA ILE A 87 8.87 -4.56 -1.59
C ILE A 87 7.88 -3.39 -1.68
N VAL A 88 6.75 -3.56 -1.01
CA VAL A 88 5.79 -2.49 -0.75
C VAL A 88 5.91 -2.16 0.73
N THR A 89 6.30 -0.92 1.03
CA THR A 89 6.48 -0.48 2.41
C THR A 89 5.38 0.50 2.80
N VAL A 90 4.63 0.18 3.84
CA VAL A 90 3.61 1.10 4.35
C VAL A 90 4.32 2.20 5.13
N LEU A 91 4.08 3.44 4.71
CA LEU A 91 4.73 4.62 5.29
C LEU A 91 3.88 5.30 6.34
N ALA A 92 2.57 5.34 6.17
CA ALA A 92 1.69 6.02 7.09
C ALA A 92 0.27 5.49 6.98
N VAL A 93 -0.44 5.47 8.10
CA VAL A 93 -1.84 5.09 8.16
C VAL A 93 -2.52 6.06 9.11
N GLY A 94 -3.65 6.62 8.68
CA GLY A 94 -4.38 7.53 9.56
C GLY A 94 -5.60 8.09 8.89
N LYS A 95 -6.33 8.87 9.67
CA LYS A 95 -7.50 9.57 9.18
C LYS A 95 -7.03 10.74 8.32
N ARG A 96 -7.76 11.00 7.23
CA ARG A 96 -7.40 12.14 6.39
C ARG A 96 -7.84 13.42 7.06
N GLU A 97 -6.89 14.12 7.66
CA GLU A 97 -7.11 15.43 8.25
C GLU A 97 -6.01 16.35 7.77
N ARG A 98 -6.38 17.38 6.99
CA ARG A 98 -5.43 18.38 6.49
C ARG A 98 -4.23 17.78 5.78
N SER A 99 -4.43 16.65 5.11
CA SER A 99 -3.36 15.93 4.40
C SER A 99 -2.21 15.48 5.31
N ASP A 100 -2.47 15.33 6.60
CA ASP A 100 -1.44 14.97 7.57
C ASP A 100 -0.81 13.61 7.28
N VAL A 101 -1.62 12.62 6.93
CA VAL A 101 -1.12 11.29 6.62
C VAL A 101 -0.18 11.33 5.41
N TYR A 102 -0.47 12.18 4.43
CA TYR A 102 0.38 12.30 3.25
C TYR A 102 1.71 12.97 3.58
N ARG A 103 1.68 14.00 4.41
CA ARG A 103 2.91 14.66 4.83
C ARG A 103 3.81 13.74 5.63
N LYS A 104 3.23 12.96 6.52
CA LYS A 104 3.97 11.96 7.29
C LYS A 104 4.62 10.94 6.36
N ALA A 105 3.89 10.48 5.35
CA ALA A 105 4.42 9.53 4.39
C ALA A 105 5.59 10.10 3.63
N MET A 106 5.46 11.32 3.15
CA MET A 106 6.53 11.97 2.41
C MET A 106 7.80 12.11 3.25
N LYS A 107 7.64 12.50 4.49
CA LYS A 107 8.76 12.62 5.42
C LYS A 107 9.43 11.29 5.67
N ARG A 108 8.65 10.25 5.85
CA ARG A 108 9.16 8.93 6.19
C ARG A 108 9.80 8.21 5.02
N SER A 109 9.47 8.61 3.81
CA SER A 109 10.00 7.95 2.62
C SER A 109 11.49 8.17 2.44
N ASP A 110 12.04 9.22 3.01
CA ASP A 110 13.45 9.59 2.86
C ASP A 110 14.35 8.96 3.93
N VAL A 111 13.79 8.22 4.84
CA VAL A 111 14.55 7.69 5.98
C VAL A 111 14.81 6.21 5.86
#